data_cc462a00c6f21f6f143e81c2ade3af37
#
_entry.id   cc462a00c6f21f6f143e81c2ade3af37
#
_cell.length_a   1.000
_cell.length_b   1.000
_cell.length_c   1.000
_cell.angle_alpha   90.00
_cell.angle_beta   90.00
_cell.angle_gamma   90.00
#
_symmetry.space_group_name_H-M   'P 1'
#
loop_
_entity.id
_entity.type
_entity.pdbx_description
1 polymer ?
#
loop_
_entity_poly.entity_id
_entity_poly.type
_entity_poly.pdbx_seq_one_letter_code
_entity_poly.pdbx_strand_id
1 'polypeptide(L)'
;MPDVEDGNGLKRKFKNYPIGYFHIDIAEVRPAGGKLYLLVAIDRTSKFAYVDLHEKATRRVAADFPLNLLKAVPYKVHTVLTDNGTHFTDPGGDSWTVPDLKEMSASKKPFGAHAFACARNDIEHRLTRPQHPWTNGQVERMNRTIQDATVKRFHYDNHEELRGHLANFVTAYNFAKRLKTLKGLTPYEFICNAGINQPEKFKLNPRHEMPGLNN
;
A
#
# COMPACT_ATOMS: atom_id res chain seq x y z
N MET A 1 46.77 7.66 -28.21
CA MET A 1 45.33 7.76 -27.85
C MET A 1 45.09 6.75 -26.76
N PRO A 2 44.66 7.12 -25.55
CA PRO A 2 44.37 6.15 -24.52
C PRO A 2 42.98 5.58 -24.75
N ASP A 3 42.89 4.26 -24.64
CA ASP A 3 41.63 3.50 -24.72
C ASP A 3 40.65 3.92 -23.62
N VAL A 4 39.44 4.27 -24.06
CA VAL A 4 38.30 4.53 -23.15
C VAL A 4 37.73 3.18 -22.75
N GLU A 5 38.03 2.71 -21.56
CA GLU A 5 37.33 1.55 -20.96
C GLU A 5 35.84 1.91 -20.77
N ASP A 6 35.01 1.24 -21.57
CA ASP A 6 33.56 1.23 -21.43
C ASP A 6 33.18 0.65 -20.05
N GLY A 7 32.92 1.54 -19.11
CA GLY A 7 32.39 1.21 -17.79
C GLY A 7 31.00 0.57 -17.92
N ASN A 8 30.96 -0.75 -18.06
CA ASN A 8 29.76 -1.56 -18.07
C ASN A 8 29.08 -1.52 -16.69
N GLY A 9 28.33 -0.44 -16.45
CA GLY A 9 27.57 -0.22 -15.24
C GLY A 9 26.54 -1.35 -15.09
N LEU A 10 26.84 -2.33 -14.24
CA LEU A 10 25.93 -3.40 -13.83
C LEU A 10 24.56 -2.82 -13.53
N LYS A 11 23.60 -2.95 -14.46
CA LYS A 11 22.19 -2.59 -14.23
C LYS A 11 21.73 -3.36 -13.02
N ARG A 12 21.60 -2.69 -11.87
CA ARG A 12 21.08 -3.26 -10.63
C ARG A 12 19.73 -3.89 -10.94
N LYS A 13 19.66 -5.23 -10.98
CA LYS A 13 18.40 -5.96 -11.13
C LYS A 13 17.50 -5.57 -9.97
N PHE A 14 16.37 -4.95 -10.26
CA PHE A 14 15.37 -4.68 -9.25
C PHE A 14 14.94 -5.99 -8.59
N LYS A 15 14.99 -6.02 -7.27
CA LYS A 15 14.63 -7.20 -6.50
C LYS A 15 13.17 -7.55 -6.77
N ASN A 16 12.89 -8.76 -7.25
CA ASN A 16 11.54 -9.26 -7.41
C ASN A 16 10.95 -9.55 -6.02
N TYR A 17 9.80 -8.94 -5.73
CA TYR A 17 9.05 -9.19 -4.50
C TYR A 17 7.83 -10.05 -4.82
N PRO A 18 7.47 -10.99 -3.93
CA PRO A 18 6.21 -11.73 -4.07
C PRO A 18 5.02 -10.78 -3.92
N ILE A 19 3.86 -11.17 -4.46
CA ILE A 19 2.57 -10.49 -4.21
C ILE A 19 2.27 -10.48 -2.71
N GLY A 20 1.70 -9.39 -2.19
CA GLY A 20 1.41 -9.22 -0.76
C GLY A 20 2.45 -8.38 0.00
N TYR A 21 3.34 -7.69 -0.72
CA TYR A 21 4.22 -6.67 -0.17
C TYR A 21 3.64 -5.28 -0.44
N PHE A 22 3.10 -4.64 0.58
CA PHE A 22 2.47 -3.33 0.47
C PHE A 22 3.36 -2.20 0.98
N HIS A 23 3.33 -1.08 0.27
CA HIS A 23 3.78 0.21 0.77
C HIS A 23 2.55 0.98 1.23
N ILE A 24 2.59 1.55 2.43
CA ILE A 24 1.53 2.38 2.99
C ILE A 24 2.07 3.78 3.27
N ASP A 25 1.25 4.78 2.98
CA ASP A 25 1.56 6.18 3.24
C ASP A 25 0.28 6.95 3.61
N ILE A 26 0.44 8.05 4.34
CA ILE A 26 -0.64 8.96 4.72
C ILE A 26 -0.34 10.34 4.14
N ALA A 27 -1.22 10.81 3.28
CA ALA A 27 -1.15 12.14 2.70
C ALA A 27 -2.27 13.04 3.25
N GLU A 28 -1.94 14.28 3.54
CA GLU A 28 -2.94 15.31 3.86
C GLU A 28 -3.56 15.84 2.57
N VAL A 29 -4.88 15.93 2.51
CA VAL A 29 -5.63 16.55 1.42
C VAL A 29 -6.56 17.62 1.99
N ARG A 30 -6.75 18.72 1.23
CA ARG A 30 -7.55 19.86 1.68
C ARG A 30 -8.61 20.24 0.64
N PRO A 31 -9.72 19.48 0.56
CA PRO A 31 -10.90 19.93 -0.18
C PRO A 31 -11.53 21.15 0.51
N ALA A 32 -12.48 21.82 -0.16
CA ALA A 32 -13.17 22.99 0.39
C ALA A 32 -13.88 22.70 1.72
N GLY A 33 -14.35 21.48 1.93
CA GLY A 33 -14.99 21.02 3.17
C GLY A 33 -14.06 20.83 4.37
N GLY A 34 -12.76 21.13 4.24
CA GLY A 34 -11.79 21.02 5.33
C GLY A 34 -10.69 19.99 5.08
N LYS A 35 -9.90 19.77 6.10
CA LYS A 35 -8.72 18.88 6.04
C LYS A 35 -9.13 17.42 6.20
N LEU A 36 -8.61 16.57 5.33
CA LEU A 36 -8.74 15.12 5.40
C LEU A 36 -7.38 14.43 5.26
N TYR A 37 -7.33 13.17 5.65
CA TYR A 37 -6.16 12.32 5.55
C TYR A 37 -6.46 11.14 4.63
N LEU A 38 -5.71 11.04 3.56
CA LEU A 38 -5.76 9.97 2.58
C LEU A 38 -4.73 8.92 2.95
N LEU A 39 -5.19 7.74 3.35
CA LEU A 39 -4.34 6.56 3.56
C LEU A 39 -4.30 5.77 2.25
N VAL A 40 -3.11 5.48 1.77
CA VAL A 40 -2.89 4.76 0.51
C VAL A 40 -1.99 3.57 0.76
N ALA A 41 -2.43 2.40 0.31
CA ALA A 41 -1.61 1.20 0.20
C ALA A 41 -1.46 0.81 -1.27
N ILE A 42 -0.25 0.44 -1.68
CA ILE A 42 0.01 -0.11 -3.01
C ILE A 42 0.84 -1.40 -2.91
N ASP A 43 0.35 -2.48 -3.50
CA ASP A 43 1.13 -3.72 -3.64
C ASP A 43 2.29 -3.48 -4.60
N ARG A 44 3.48 -3.78 -4.14
CA ARG A 44 4.72 -3.53 -4.91
C ARG A 44 4.76 -4.32 -6.22
N THR A 45 4.11 -5.46 -6.28
CA THR A 45 4.16 -6.40 -7.40
C THR A 45 2.95 -6.26 -8.31
N SER A 46 1.74 -6.44 -7.79
CA SER A 46 0.50 -6.33 -8.58
C SER A 46 0.10 -4.90 -8.92
N LYS A 47 0.66 -3.90 -8.23
CA LYS A 47 0.27 -2.48 -8.30
C LYS A 47 -1.17 -2.24 -7.85
N PHE A 48 -1.82 -3.21 -7.22
CA PHE A 48 -3.14 -3.02 -6.65
C PHE A 48 -3.11 -1.93 -5.59
N ALA A 49 -4.02 -0.98 -5.70
CA ALA A 49 -4.15 0.13 -4.77
C ALA A 49 -5.37 -0.06 -3.87
N TYR A 50 -5.18 0.17 -2.58
CA TYR A 50 -6.25 0.29 -1.60
C TYR A 50 -6.15 1.67 -0.94
N VAL A 51 -7.27 2.35 -0.77
CA VAL A 51 -7.30 3.69 -0.18
C VAL A 51 -8.42 3.82 0.83
N ASP A 52 -8.21 4.70 1.78
CA ASP A 52 -9.23 5.10 2.76
C ASP A 52 -9.09 6.60 3.07
N LEU A 53 -10.17 7.27 3.44
CA LEU A 53 -10.22 8.70 3.67
C LEU A 53 -10.82 9.00 5.04
N HIS A 54 -10.05 9.70 5.88
CA HIS A 54 -10.40 9.99 7.27
C HIS A 54 -10.27 11.47 7.62
N GLU A 55 -11.10 11.96 8.53
CA GLU A 55 -11.00 13.33 9.06
C GLU A 55 -9.80 13.49 10.01
N LYS A 56 -9.33 12.41 10.61
CA LYS A 56 -8.21 12.41 11.55
C LYS A 56 -7.28 11.23 11.28
N ALA A 57 -5.99 11.48 11.19
CA ALA A 57 -4.97 10.45 11.18
C ALA A 57 -4.58 10.08 12.61
N THR A 58 -5.38 9.23 13.26
CA THR A 58 -5.08 8.73 14.59
C THR A 58 -4.31 7.42 14.51
N ARG A 59 -3.60 7.03 15.59
CA ARG A 59 -2.96 5.71 15.70
C ARG A 59 -3.94 4.56 15.51
N ARG A 60 -5.20 4.74 15.96
CA ARG A 60 -6.26 3.74 15.74
C ARG A 60 -6.59 3.59 14.25
N VAL A 61 -6.77 4.69 13.54
CA VAL A 61 -6.99 4.67 12.07
C VAL A 61 -5.84 3.98 11.36
N ALA A 62 -4.59 4.30 11.73
CA ALA A 62 -3.42 3.65 11.18
C ALA A 62 -3.36 2.14 11.50
N ALA A 63 -3.87 1.70 12.66
CA ALA A 63 -3.93 0.29 13.03
C ALA A 63 -5.08 -0.46 12.33
N ASP A 64 -6.23 0.18 12.12
CA ASP A 64 -7.39 -0.42 11.46
C ASP A 64 -7.18 -0.55 9.94
N PHE A 65 -6.40 0.34 9.35
CA PHE A 65 -6.14 0.37 7.90
C PHE A 65 -5.56 -0.94 7.34
N PRO A 66 -4.48 -1.56 7.89
CA PRO A 66 -4.01 -2.85 7.42
C PRO A 66 -5.03 -3.97 7.60
N LEU A 67 -5.89 -3.92 8.62
CA LEU A 67 -6.95 -4.92 8.82
C LEU A 67 -8.02 -4.83 7.72
N ASN A 68 -8.36 -3.62 7.30
CA ASN A 68 -9.29 -3.38 6.19
C ASN A 68 -8.64 -3.78 4.85
N LEU A 69 -7.36 -3.46 4.65
CA LEU A 69 -6.58 -3.93 3.50
C LEU A 69 -6.60 -5.46 3.37
N LEU A 70 -6.44 -6.19 4.49
CA LEU A 70 -6.51 -7.65 4.50
C LEU A 70 -7.84 -8.19 3.99
N LYS A 71 -8.95 -7.49 4.25
CA LYS A 71 -10.28 -7.88 3.75
C LYS A 71 -10.45 -7.57 2.26
N ALA A 72 -9.79 -6.51 1.79
CA ALA A 72 -9.92 -6.01 0.43
C ALA A 72 -9.12 -6.80 -0.62
N VAL A 73 -8.16 -7.64 -0.21
CA VAL A 73 -7.33 -8.40 -1.16
C VAL A 73 -7.53 -9.91 -1.03
N PRO A 74 -7.58 -10.67 -2.14
CA PRO A 74 -7.83 -12.12 -2.13
C PRO A 74 -6.58 -12.95 -1.78
N TYR A 75 -5.44 -12.32 -1.53
CA TYR A 75 -4.17 -12.98 -1.22
C TYR A 75 -3.63 -12.60 0.16
N LYS A 76 -2.62 -13.34 0.62
CA LYS A 76 -1.96 -13.10 1.90
C LYS A 76 -1.08 -11.87 1.80
N VAL A 77 -1.28 -10.90 2.69
CA VAL A 77 -0.34 -9.80 2.91
C VAL A 77 0.71 -10.29 3.89
N HIS A 78 1.98 -10.23 3.51
CA HIS A 78 3.08 -10.73 4.34
C HIS A 78 3.99 -9.62 4.85
N THR A 79 4.06 -8.49 4.16
CA THR A 79 4.92 -7.37 4.56
C THR A 79 4.23 -6.04 4.27
N VAL A 80 4.32 -5.13 5.22
CA VAL A 80 3.91 -3.74 5.08
C VAL A 80 5.12 -2.84 5.34
N LEU A 81 5.41 -1.94 4.40
CA LEU A 81 6.43 -0.91 4.53
C LEU A 81 5.75 0.45 4.70
N THR A 82 6.10 1.16 5.77
CA THR A 82 5.66 2.54 6.02
C THR A 82 6.85 3.48 6.13
N ASP A 83 6.59 4.77 6.13
CA ASP A 83 7.58 5.75 6.59
C ASP A 83 7.72 5.73 8.12
N ASN A 84 8.60 6.61 8.64
CA ASN A 84 8.83 6.77 10.08
C ASN A 84 7.82 7.75 10.73
N GLY A 85 6.68 7.99 10.10
CA GLY A 85 5.66 8.88 10.63
C GLY A 85 5.11 8.41 11.99
N THR A 86 4.79 9.37 12.87
CA THR A 86 4.31 9.10 14.25
C THR A 86 3.00 8.32 14.32
N HIS A 87 2.30 8.18 13.21
CA HIS A 87 1.08 7.37 13.09
C HIS A 87 1.38 5.86 13.04
N PHE A 88 2.58 5.50 12.52
CA PHE A 88 3.02 4.12 12.30
C PHE A 88 4.05 3.65 13.32
N THR A 89 4.73 4.59 13.99
CA THR A 89 5.83 4.30 14.90
C THR A 89 5.48 4.66 16.34
N ASP A 90 6.15 4.01 17.28
CA ASP A 90 6.23 4.46 18.66
C ASP A 90 7.29 5.56 18.83
N PRO A 91 7.29 6.30 19.94
CA PRO A 91 8.27 7.34 20.23
C PRO A 91 9.74 6.92 20.13
N GLY A 92 10.05 5.62 20.00
CA GLY A 92 11.39 5.08 19.80
C GLY A 92 11.80 4.82 18.36
N GLY A 93 10.87 4.89 17.39
CA GLY A 93 11.18 4.73 15.94
C GLY A 93 11.62 3.33 15.51
N ASP A 94 11.39 2.31 16.29
CA ASP A 94 11.87 0.95 16.02
C ASP A 94 10.97 0.21 15.02
N SER A 95 11.58 -0.51 14.09
CA SER A 95 10.89 -1.49 13.26
C SER A 95 10.87 -2.86 13.97
N TRP A 96 9.71 -3.51 13.96
CA TRP A 96 9.52 -4.78 14.67
C TRP A 96 9.26 -5.92 13.70
N THR A 97 9.87 -7.06 13.94
CA THR A 97 9.55 -8.30 13.22
C THR A 97 8.42 -9.05 13.93
N VAL A 98 7.74 -9.97 13.24
CA VAL A 98 6.69 -10.80 13.84
C VAL A 98 7.18 -11.61 15.06
N PRO A 99 8.39 -12.20 15.06
CA PRO A 99 8.95 -12.84 16.24
C PRO A 99 9.13 -11.89 17.42
N ASP A 100 9.72 -10.70 17.18
CA ASP A 100 9.94 -9.70 18.22
C ASP A 100 8.65 -9.29 18.91
N LEU A 101 7.58 -9.14 18.14
CA LEU A 101 6.27 -8.73 18.64
C LEU A 101 5.53 -9.86 19.39
N LYS A 102 5.75 -11.14 19.01
CA LYS A 102 5.24 -12.29 19.76
C LYS A 102 5.93 -12.41 21.13
N GLU A 103 7.23 -12.19 21.16
CA GLU A 103 8.05 -12.23 22.37
C GLU A 103 7.74 -11.03 23.30
N MET A 104 7.55 -9.86 22.73
CA MET A 104 7.18 -8.63 23.44
C MET A 104 5.73 -8.61 23.93
N SER A 105 4.81 -9.34 23.28
CA SER A 105 3.43 -9.54 23.80
C SER A 105 3.41 -10.17 25.18
N ALA A 106 4.45 -10.90 25.53
CA ALA A 106 4.69 -11.41 26.89
C ALA A 106 5.33 -10.38 27.83
N SER A 107 5.91 -9.30 27.31
CA SER A 107 6.55 -8.24 28.09
C SER A 107 5.65 -6.99 28.07
N LYS A 108 5.42 -6.35 29.22
CA LYS A 108 4.55 -5.17 29.39
C LYS A 108 5.05 -3.88 28.72
N LYS A 109 5.78 -3.96 27.57
CA LYS A 109 6.22 -2.76 26.84
C LYS A 109 5.11 -2.23 25.93
N PRO A 110 4.89 -0.90 25.84
CA PRO A 110 3.88 -0.32 24.98
C PRO A 110 4.25 -0.50 23.51
N PHE A 111 3.31 -1.03 22.73
CA PHE A 111 3.44 -1.21 21.27
C PHE A 111 2.77 -0.09 20.51
N GLY A 112 3.28 0.26 19.33
CA GLY A 112 2.52 0.99 18.34
C GLY A 112 1.31 0.17 17.87
N ALA A 113 0.14 0.80 17.91
CA ALA A 113 -1.10 0.13 17.54
C ALA A 113 -1.04 -0.48 16.11
N HIS A 114 -0.34 0.18 15.17
CA HIS A 114 -0.14 -0.30 13.82
C HIS A 114 0.72 -1.57 13.77
N ALA A 115 1.88 -1.55 14.44
CA ALA A 115 2.79 -2.71 14.49
C ALA A 115 2.12 -3.91 15.15
N PHE A 116 1.35 -3.69 16.22
CA PHE A 116 0.58 -4.74 16.89
C PHE A 116 -0.51 -5.33 15.97
N ALA A 117 -1.25 -4.49 15.21
CA ALA A 117 -2.23 -4.96 14.25
C ALA A 117 -1.59 -5.82 13.15
N CYS A 118 -0.42 -5.43 12.64
CA CYS A 118 0.35 -6.21 11.68
C CYS A 118 0.78 -7.56 12.28
N ALA A 119 1.39 -7.56 13.46
CA ALA A 119 1.91 -8.78 14.08
C ALA A 119 0.83 -9.82 14.42
N ARG A 120 -0.34 -9.37 14.88
CA ARG A 120 -1.48 -10.29 15.14
C ARG A 120 -1.98 -11.01 13.89
N ASN A 121 -1.66 -10.49 12.71
CA ASN A 121 -2.06 -11.03 11.42
C ASN A 121 -0.87 -11.63 10.64
N ASP A 122 0.24 -11.93 11.31
CA ASP A 122 1.46 -12.49 10.72
C ASP A 122 2.05 -11.61 9.59
N ILE A 123 1.87 -10.29 9.69
CA ILE A 123 2.40 -9.28 8.76
C ILE A 123 3.67 -8.69 9.35
N GLU A 124 4.77 -8.77 8.59
CA GLU A 124 6.01 -8.08 8.94
C GLU A 124 5.85 -6.57 8.68
N HIS A 125 5.97 -5.75 9.70
CA HIS A 125 6.02 -4.29 9.56
C HIS A 125 7.47 -3.83 9.43
N ARG A 126 7.77 -3.10 8.36
CA ARG A 126 9.08 -2.50 8.08
C ARG A 126 8.97 -1.00 7.97
N LEU A 127 9.97 -0.31 8.43
CA LEU A 127 10.13 1.14 8.24
C LEU A 127 11.08 1.44 7.09
N THR A 128 10.83 2.54 6.39
CA THR A 128 11.79 3.06 5.39
C THR A 128 13.07 3.50 6.10
N ARG A 129 14.21 3.21 5.49
CA ARG A 129 15.49 3.69 6.03
C ARG A 129 15.56 5.20 5.90
N PRO A 130 15.99 5.92 6.95
CA PRO A 130 16.30 7.34 6.85
C PRO A 130 17.23 7.60 5.65
N GLN A 131 17.04 8.71 4.94
CA GLN A 131 17.84 9.12 3.77
C GLN A 131 17.76 8.18 2.53
N HIS A 132 16.76 7.27 2.48
CA HIS A 132 16.52 6.40 1.32
C HIS A 132 15.12 6.63 0.73
N PRO A 133 14.82 7.84 0.20
CA PRO A 133 13.47 8.22 -0.25
C PRO A 133 12.94 7.34 -1.39
N TRP A 134 13.83 6.75 -2.21
CA TRP A 134 13.43 5.86 -3.30
C TRP A 134 12.71 4.58 -2.86
N THR A 135 12.80 4.21 -1.56
CA THR A 135 12.09 3.03 -1.04
C THR A 135 10.59 3.23 -0.99
N ASN A 136 10.11 4.47 -0.83
CA ASN A 136 8.68 4.82 -0.77
C ASN A 136 8.09 5.36 -2.08
N GLY A 137 8.91 5.53 -3.11
CA GLY A 137 8.55 6.21 -4.36
C GLY A 137 7.34 5.62 -5.12
N GLN A 138 6.92 4.39 -4.84
CA GLN A 138 5.71 3.81 -5.46
C GLN A 138 4.44 4.36 -4.84
N VAL A 139 4.34 4.40 -3.52
CA VAL A 139 3.16 4.92 -2.83
C VAL A 139 3.07 6.43 -2.96
N GLU A 140 4.19 7.15 -2.92
CA GLU A 140 4.24 8.60 -3.19
C GLU A 140 3.72 8.93 -4.59
N ARG A 141 4.10 8.14 -5.60
CA ARG A 141 3.58 8.27 -6.96
C ARG A 141 2.08 7.98 -7.02
N MET A 142 1.60 6.98 -6.28
CA MET A 142 0.19 6.67 -6.21
C MET A 142 -0.59 7.80 -5.52
N ASN A 143 -0.10 8.31 -4.41
CA ASN A 143 -0.66 9.49 -3.73
C ASN A 143 -0.79 10.68 -4.69
N ARG A 144 0.27 11.00 -5.45
CA ARG A 144 0.25 12.05 -6.45
C ARG A 144 -0.79 11.78 -7.54
N THR A 145 -0.83 10.55 -8.06
CA THR A 145 -1.78 10.14 -9.10
C THR A 145 -3.22 10.30 -8.65
N ILE A 146 -3.53 9.92 -7.40
CA ILE A 146 -4.86 10.10 -6.80
C ILE A 146 -5.18 11.58 -6.65
N GLN A 147 -4.29 12.38 -6.06
CA GLN A 147 -4.52 13.81 -5.84
C GLN A 147 -4.70 14.57 -7.15
N ASP A 148 -3.91 14.25 -8.18
CA ASP A 148 -4.01 14.88 -9.51
C ASP A 148 -5.32 14.52 -10.22
N ALA A 149 -5.88 13.32 -9.95
CA ALA A 149 -7.15 12.88 -10.49
C ALA A 149 -8.37 13.35 -9.68
N THR A 150 -8.19 13.82 -8.45
CA THR A 150 -9.25 14.20 -7.51
C THR A 150 -9.09 15.64 -7.04
N VAL A 151 -8.59 15.86 -5.84
CA VAL A 151 -8.60 17.13 -5.09
C VAL A 151 -7.87 18.30 -5.77
N LYS A 152 -6.92 18.02 -6.68
CA LYS A 152 -6.25 19.08 -7.46
C LYS A 152 -6.99 19.46 -8.74
N ARG A 153 -7.94 18.63 -9.17
CA ARG A 153 -8.63 18.81 -10.46
C ARG A 153 -10.07 19.23 -10.28
N PHE A 154 -10.72 18.78 -9.22
CA PHE A 154 -12.15 18.98 -8.99
C PHE A 154 -12.39 19.67 -7.66
N HIS A 155 -13.44 20.47 -7.66
CA HIS A 155 -14.02 21.01 -6.43
C HIS A 155 -15.05 20.02 -5.88
N TYR A 156 -15.15 19.92 -4.56
CA TYR A 156 -16.10 19.03 -3.87
C TYR A 156 -16.83 19.84 -2.83
N ASP A 157 -18.16 19.83 -2.89
CA ASP A 157 -18.99 20.56 -1.94
C ASP A 157 -19.01 19.91 -0.55
N ASN A 158 -18.78 18.59 -0.51
CA ASN A 158 -18.73 17.83 0.73
C ASN A 158 -17.77 16.64 0.65
N HIS A 159 -17.48 16.03 1.79
CA HIS A 159 -16.56 14.91 1.90
C HIS A 159 -17.07 13.63 1.21
N GLU A 160 -18.40 13.43 1.12
CA GLU A 160 -19.00 12.24 0.52
C GLU A 160 -18.81 12.22 -1.00
N GLU A 161 -18.89 13.37 -1.67
CA GLU A 161 -18.55 13.47 -3.10
C GLU A 161 -17.10 13.06 -3.37
N LEU A 162 -16.17 13.56 -2.55
CA LEU A 162 -14.76 13.16 -2.67
C LEU A 162 -14.59 11.66 -2.41
N ARG A 163 -15.28 11.08 -1.41
CA ARG A 163 -15.25 9.63 -1.13
C ARG A 163 -15.75 8.82 -2.32
N GLY A 164 -16.90 9.21 -2.88
CA GLY A 164 -17.48 8.55 -4.05
C GLY A 164 -16.57 8.62 -5.27
N HIS A 165 -16.01 9.80 -5.56
CA HIS A 165 -15.08 9.95 -6.67
C HIS A 165 -13.78 9.15 -6.47
N LEU A 166 -13.22 9.17 -5.25
CA LEU A 166 -12.04 8.41 -4.89
C LEU A 166 -12.26 6.90 -5.05
N ALA A 167 -13.41 6.38 -4.59
CA ALA A 167 -13.77 4.97 -4.75
C ALA A 167 -13.88 4.58 -6.23
N ASN A 168 -14.55 5.39 -7.04
CA ASN A 168 -14.67 5.18 -8.49
C ASN A 168 -13.30 5.21 -9.18
N PHE A 169 -12.45 6.18 -8.84
CA PHE A 169 -11.11 6.29 -9.39
C PHE A 169 -10.26 5.06 -9.07
N VAL A 170 -10.25 4.59 -7.82
CA VAL A 170 -9.46 3.43 -7.39
C VAL A 170 -10.00 2.14 -8.02
N THR A 171 -11.31 2.01 -8.14
CA THR A 171 -11.94 0.90 -8.86
C THR A 171 -11.50 0.89 -10.32
N ALA A 172 -11.60 2.01 -11.02
CA ALA A 172 -11.12 2.12 -12.41
C ALA A 172 -9.61 1.85 -12.54
N TYR A 173 -8.81 2.32 -11.58
CA TYR A 173 -7.38 2.05 -11.55
C TYR A 173 -7.08 0.56 -11.42
N ASN A 174 -7.74 -0.13 -10.50
CA ASN A 174 -7.48 -1.55 -10.23
C ASN A 174 -8.03 -2.48 -11.32
N PHE A 175 -9.19 -2.18 -11.89
CA PHE A 175 -9.92 -3.10 -12.77
C PHE A 175 -9.92 -2.71 -14.25
N ALA A 176 -9.65 -1.45 -14.59
CA ALA A 176 -9.72 -0.99 -15.99
C ALA A 176 -8.40 -0.41 -16.51
N LYS A 177 -7.55 0.19 -15.65
CA LYS A 177 -6.33 0.84 -16.10
C LYS A 177 -5.23 -0.16 -16.41
N ARG A 178 -4.84 -0.25 -17.67
CA ARG A 178 -3.73 -1.10 -18.14
C ARG A 178 -2.38 -0.44 -17.83
N LEU A 179 -1.46 -1.19 -17.23
CA LEU A 179 -0.16 -0.68 -16.79
C LEU A 179 0.98 -1.30 -17.62
N LYS A 180 1.86 -0.44 -18.18
CA LYS A 180 3.07 -0.91 -18.89
C LYS A 180 3.97 -1.79 -18.02
N THR A 181 4.07 -1.47 -16.73
CA THR A 181 4.85 -2.24 -15.75
C THR A 181 4.30 -3.65 -15.50
N LEU A 182 3.03 -3.89 -15.83
CA LEU A 182 2.37 -5.18 -15.77
C LEU A 182 2.16 -5.79 -17.18
N LYS A 183 2.96 -5.36 -18.16
CA LYS A 183 2.88 -5.83 -19.56
C LYS A 183 1.51 -5.62 -20.19
N GLY A 184 0.83 -4.54 -19.86
CA GLY A 184 -0.50 -4.20 -20.38
C GLY A 184 -1.67 -4.81 -19.62
N LEU A 185 -1.42 -5.53 -18.52
CA LEU A 185 -2.48 -6.00 -17.63
C LEU A 185 -2.95 -4.88 -16.69
N THR A 186 -4.19 -4.99 -16.22
CA THR A 186 -4.64 -4.23 -15.07
C THR A 186 -4.07 -4.85 -13.78
N PRO A 187 -4.03 -4.12 -12.66
CA PRO A 187 -3.64 -4.69 -11.36
C PRO A 187 -4.41 -5.96 -11.02
N TYR A 188 -5.73 -5.99 -11.26
CA TYR A 188 -6.55 -7.15 -10.92
C TYR A 188 -6.38 -8.32 -11.88
N GLU A 189 -6.23 -8.08 -13.20
CA GLU A 189 -5.86 -9.14 -14.15
C GLU A 189 -4.52 -9.80 -13.75
N PHE A 190 -3.55 -9.00 -13.29
CA PHE A 190 -2.29 -9.54 -12.77
C PHE A 190 -2.51 -10.43 -11.54
N ILE A 191 -3.38 -10.02 -10.61
CA ILE A 191 -3.75 -10.80 -9.42
C ILE A 191 -4.39 -12.12 -9.83
N CYS A 192 -5.30 -12.13 -10.80
CA CYS A 192 -5.94 -13.36 -11.31
C CYS A 192 -4.89 -14.32 -11.89
N ASN A 193 -3.95 -13.82 -12.69
CA ASN A 193 -2.87 -14.63 -13.25
C ASN A 193 -1.93 -15.16 -12.16
N ALA A 194 -1.63 -14.36 -11.14
CA ALA A 194 -0.83 -14.80 -10.01
C ALA A 194 -1.55 -15.90 -9.19
N GLY A 195 -2.88 -15.82 -9.06
CA GLY A 195 -3.69 -16.84 -8.38
C GLY A 195 -3.67 -18.19 -9.09
N ILE A 196 -3.56 -18.22 -10.42
CA ILE A 196 -3.40 -19.46 -11.17
C ILE A 196 -2.01 -20.07 -10.94
N ASN A 197 -0.96 -19.24 -10.95
CA ASN A 197 0.42 -19.68 -10.90
C ASN A 197 0.92 -19.98 -9.49
N GLN A 198 0.31 -19.40 -8.46
CA GLN A 198 0.73 -19.47 -7.05
C GLN A 198 -0.48 -19.51 -6.11
N PRO A 199 -1.37 -20.51 -6.24
CA PRO A 199 -2.63 -20.57 -5.49
C PRO A 199 -2.42 -20.63 -3.97
N GLU A 200 -1.29 -21.14 -3.50
CA GLU A 200 -0.95 -21.22 -2.07
C GLU A 200 -0.79 -19.86 -1.38
N LYS A 201 -0.60 -18.80 -2.16
CA LYS A 201 -0.51 -17.41 -1.66
C LYS A 201 -1.86 -16.75 -1.51
N PHE A 202 -2.92 -17.39 -2.00
CA PHE A 202 -4.26 -16.84 -2.03
C PHE A 202 -5.13 -17.40 -0.90
N LYS A 203 -6.01 -16.56 -0.38
CA LYS A 203 -7.06 -16.93 0.60
C LYS A 203 -8.35 -17.34 -0.09
N LEU A 204 -8.62 -16.68 -1.22
CA LEU A 204 -9.81 -16.84 -2.04
C LEU A 204 -9.39 -16.91 -3.51
N ASN A 205 -10.22 -17.52 -4.34
CA ASN A 205 -10.00 -17.51 -5.79
C ASN A 205 -10.32 -16.10 -6.33
N PRO A 206 -9.35 -15.35 -6.84
CA PRO A 206 -9.57 -13.96 -7.26
C PRO A 206 -10.55 -13.81 -8.43
N ARG A 207 -10.79 -14.87 -9.20
CA ARG A 207 -11.75 -14.85 -10.33
C ARG A 207 -13.19 -14.73 -9.86
N HIS A 208 -13.53 -15.19 -8.66
CA HIS A 208 -14.88 -15.12 -8.12
C HIS A 208 -15.22 -13.73 -7.55
N GLU A 209 -14.24 -12.86 -7.41
CA GLU A 209 -14.43 -11.52 -6.85
C GLU A 209 -14.32 -10.40 -7.90
N MET A 210 -14.34 -10.74 -9.18
CA MET A 210 -14.35 -9.73 -10.24
C MET A 210 -15.69 -9.00 -10.30
N PRO A 211 -15.71 -7.66 -10.19
CA PRO A 211 -16.95 -6.90 -10.38
C PRO A 211 -17.58 -7.20 -11.75
N GLY A 212 -18.86 -7.55 -11.76
CA GLY A 212 -19.61 -7.80 -13.00
C GLY A 212 -19.62 -9.24 -13.48
N LEU A 213 -18.94 -10.19 -12.84
CA LEU A 213 -19.03 -11.62 -13.19
C LEU A 213 -20.09 -12.40 -12.38
N ASN A 214 -20.66 -11.79 -11.36
CA ASN A 214 -21.63 -12.41 -10.45
C ASN A 214 -23.02 -11.72 -10.50
N ASN A 215 -23.45 -11.28 -11.67
CA ASN A 215 -24.85 -10.86 -11.92
C ASN A 215 -25.60 -11.94 -12.67
#